data_ed865eccc16fa538ab6eda4af2ff9c81
#
_entry.id   ed865eccc16fa538ab6eda4af2ff9c81
#
_cell.length_a   1.000
_cell.length_b   1.000
_cell.length_c   1.000
_cell.angle_alpha   90.00
_cell.angle_beta   90.00
_cell.angle_gamma   90.00
#
_symmetry.space_group_name_H-M   'P 1'
#
loop_
_entity.id
_entity.type
_entity.pdbx_description
1 polymer ?
#
loop_
_entity_poly.entity_id
_entity_poly.type
_entity_poly.pdbx_seq_one_letter_code
_entity_poly.pdbx_strand_id
1 'polypeptide(L)'
;MTIRTFIERPILAGVISVVILIVGLIGLSQLPIEQFPEIAPPTVSVSATYTGANAETVQKSVVVPLEEALNGVENMMYMTSTASNNGSAKISVFFRQGTDPDMATVNVQNRIATAQGLLPAEVTKSGITVRKRQTSNIKQLAVYSPDDSFDEAFLTNYMKINIEPRLSRIAGVGEVNVFGYEYSMRIWLDPAKMQKYGLVPSDIPTVLDEQNVEAPTGTLGAESENTFQYVLKYRGRYEHEADYENMVIKSLPDGEVLRLKDVATVELGTRAYDYINEVNGHPGCNIMIAQTSGSNANEIIEEIDRTVAEISKTLPEGIKIVDLMSTKDFLDASIRSVIKTLIEAIILVVLVVYVFLQSLRSTFIPALSIIVSLVGTFAFLYAAGFSLNMLTLFALVLVIGTVVDDAIVVVEAVQAKFDEGYRSAYRATIDAMDGITSALVTTTFVFMAVFIPVSFIGGTTGTFYTQFGLTMAAAVAISFI
;
A
#
# COMPACT_ATOMS: atom_id res chain seq x y z
N MET A 1 22.16 7.76 38.28
CA MET A 1 22.59 6.53 38.97
C MET A 1 24.03 6.33 38.60
N THR A 2 24.91 6.06 39.56
CA THR A 2 26.32 5.74 39.26
C THR A 2 26.45 4.24 39.01
N ILE A 3 27.35 3.83 38.14
CA ILE A 3 27.66 2.39 37.83
C ILE A 3 27.86 1.59 39.12
N ARG A 4 28.46 2.21 40.14
CA ARG A 4 28.60 1.63 41.47
C ARG A 4 27.31 1.14 42.10
N THR A 5 26.17 1.84 41.86
CA THR A 5 24.84 1.45 42.38
C THR A 5 24.40 0.08 41.82
N PHE A 6 24.72 -0.25 40.56
CA PHE A 6 24.40 -1.55 39.95
C PHE A 6 25.26 -2.67 40.50
N ILE A 7 26.55 -2.39 40.77
CA ILE A 7 27.46 -3.37 41.37
C ILE A 7 27.03 -3.67 42.82
N GLU A 8 26.62 -2.65 43.58
CA GLU A 8 26.12 -2.80 44.96
C GLU A 8 24.77 -3.48 45.06
N ARG A 9 23.95 -3.41 43.99
CA ARG A 9 22.60 -3.96 43.93
C ARG A 9 22.35 -4.82 42.68
N PRO A 10 22.98 -6.02 42.60
CA PRO A 10 22.89 -6.86 41.40
C PRO A 10 21.45 -7.29 41.04
N ILE A 11 20.60 -7.41 42.04
CA ILE A 11 19.18 -7.70 41.82
C ILE A 11 18.49 -6.58 41.03
N LEU A 12 18.86 -5.31 41.29
CA LEU A 12 18.30 -4.16 40.54
C LEU A 12 18.69 -4.24 39.05
N ALA A 13 19.97 -4.55 38.74
CA ALA A 13 20.42 -4.72 37.37
C ALA A 13 19.66 -5.87 36.65
N GLY A 14 19.54 -7.03 37.34
CA GLY A 14 18.75 -8.15 36.82
C GLY A 14 17.28 -7.80 36.54
N VAL A 15 16.62 -7.06 37.44
CA VAL A 15 15.24 -6.64 37.26
C VAL A 15 15.11 -5.68 36.07
N ILE A 16 16.02 -4.73 35.89
CA ILE A 16 16.02 -3.81 34.75
C ILE A 16 16.19 -4.59 33.45
N SER A 17 17.13 -5.53 33.36
CA SER A 17 17.33 -6.38 32.18
C SER A 17 16.08 -7.19 31.84
N VAL A 18 15.41 -7.78 32.85
CA VAL A 18 14.15 -8.51 32.66
C VAL A 18 13.03 -7.60 32.18
N VAL A 19 12.93 -6.38 32.73
CA VAL A 19 11.93 -5.39 32.27
C VAL A 19 12.18 -4.99 30.82
N ILE A 20 13.44 -4.73 30.44
CA ILE A 20 13.82 -4.43 29.06
C ILE A 20 13.42 -5.59 28.13
N LEU A 21 13.69 -6.84 28.51
CA LEU A 21 13.29 -8.02 27.73
C LEU A 21 11.76 -8.11 27.58
N ILE A 22 11.00 -7.92 28.65
CA ILE A 22 9.53 -8.00 28.59
C ILE A 22 8.97 -6.91 27.69
N VAL A 23 9.39 -5.66 27.88
CA VAL A 23 8.93 -4.53 27.06
C VAL A 23 9.36 -4.69 25.61
N GLY A 24 10.57 -5.21 25.36
CA GLY A 24 11.06 -5.52 24.02
C GLY A 24 10.25 -6.61 23.31
N LEU A 25 9.88 -7.68 24.02
CA LEU A 25 9.03 -8.73 23.46
C LEU A 25 7.61 -8.23 23.16
N ILE A 26 7.06 -7.38 24.02
CA ILE A 26 5.78 -6.72 23.75
C ILE A 26 5.91 -5.82 22.52
N GLY A 27 6.99 -5.01 22.43
CA GLY A 27 7.27 -4.20 21.26
C GLY A 27 7.34 -5.04 19.98
N LEU A 28 8.08 -6.14 20.01
CA LEU A 28 8.21 -7.05 18.87
C LEU A 28 6.85 -7.60 18.38
N SER A 29 5.95 -7.93 19.31
CA SER A 29 4.63 -8.47 18.97
C SER A 29 3.67 -7.42 18.38
N GLN A 30 3.96 -6.14 18.54
CA GLN A 30 3.13 -5.03 18.07
C GLN A 30 3.72 -4.31 16.84
N LEU A 31 4.97 -4.62 16.47
CA LEU A 31 5.61 -3.98 15.32
C LEU A 31 4.96 -4.43 14.01
N PRO A 32 4.57 -3.48 13.13
CA PRO A 32 4.14 -3.83 11.78
C PRO A 32 5.32 -4.40 11.00
N ILE A 33 5.04 -5.42 10.19
CA ILE A 33 6.03 -6.05 9.32
C ILE A 33 5.85 -5.54 7.91
N GLU A 34 6.91 -4.97 7.35
CA GLU A 34 6.93 -4.40 6.01
C GLU A 34 8.21 -4.80 5.28
N GLN A 35 8.21 -4.72 3.96
CA GLN A 35 9.42 -4.97 3.17
C GLN A 35 10.45 -3.86 3.35
N PHE A 36 10.00 -2.61 3.20
CA PHE A 36 10.78 -1.39 3.36
C PHE A 36 9.96 -0.39 4.17
N PRO A 37 10.62 0.56 4.84
CA PRO A 37 9.91 1.68 5.45
C PRO A 37 9.14 2.46 4.38
N GLU A 38 8.12 3.19 4.79
CA GLU A 38 7.34 4.03 3.88
C GLU A 38 8.19 5.16 3.31
N ILE A 39 8.73 4.91 2.13
CA ILE A 39 9.65 5.82 1.42
C ILE A 39 8.98 6.56 0.27
N ALA A 40 7.87 6.01 -0.24
CA ALA A 40 7.15 6.65 -1.33
C ALA A 40 6.49 7.94 -0.85
N PRO A 41 6.68 9.06 -1.57
CA PRO A 41 5.99 10.29 -1.23
C PRO A 41 4.48 10.08 -1.36
N PRO A 42 3.67 10.62 -0.44
CA PRO A 42 2.23 10.59 -0.58
C PRO A 42 1.83 11.10 -1.97
N THR A 43 1.00 10.36 -2.66
CA THR A 43 0.63 10.65 -4.05
C THR A 43 -0.87 10.65 -4.21
N VAL A 44 -1.41 11.69 -4.87
CA VAL A 44 -2.81 11.77 -5.26
C VAL A 44 -2.90 11.66 -6.78
N SER A 45 -3.72 10.72 -7.25
CA SER A 45 -3.98 10.51 -8.67
C SER A 45 -5.29 11.15 -9.07
N VAL A 46 -5.24 11.95 -10.12
CA VAL A 46 -6.39 12.55 -10.78
C VAL A 46 -6.55 11.88 -12.13
N SER A 47 -7.74 11.38 -12.44
CA SER A 47 -8.03 10.72 -13.71
C SER A 47 -9.29 11.33 -14.32
N ALA A 48 -9.23 11.61 -15.61
CA ALA A 48 -10.35 12.11 -16.42
C ALA A 48 -10.34 11.40 -17.77
N THR A 49 -11.52 11.34 -18.43
CA THR A 49 -11.63 10.74 -19.76
C THR A 49 -12.35 11.73 -20.68
N TYR A 50 -11.73 12.04 -21.81
CA TYR A 50 -12.32 12.80 -22.90
C TYR A 50 -12.55 11.86 -24.08
N THR A 51 -13.70 11.20 -24.08
CA THR A 51 -14.03 10.16 -25.06
C THR A 51 -13.94 10.67 -26.49
N GLY A 52 -13.20 9.95 -27.34
CA GLY A 52 -13.03 10.29 -28.75
C GLY A 52 -11.92 11.33 -29.04
N ALA A 53 -11.28 11.90 -28.02
CA ALA A 53 -10.18 12.83 -28.18
C ALA A 53 -8.84 12.11 -28.32
N ASN A 54 -7.95 12.64 -29.14
CA ASN A 54 -6.55 12.20 -29.21
C ASN A 54 -5.72 12.82 -28.07
N ALA A 55 -4.49 12.33 -27.87
CA ALA A 55 -3.60 12.75 -26.79
C ALA A 55 -3.31 14.26 -26.80
N GLU A 56 -3.16 14.89 -27.97
CA GLU A 56 -2.90 16.33 -28.08
C GLU A 56 -4.11 17.15 -27.62
N THR A 57 -5.33 16.75 -28.01
CA THR A 57 -6.58 17.39 -27.59
C THR A 57 -6.77 17.20 -26.09
N VAL A 58 -6.57 16.00 -25.56
CA VAL A 58 -6.63 15.69 -24.12
C VAL A 58 -5.64 16.56 -23.35
N GLN A 59 -4.39 16.69 -23.83
CA GLN A 59 -3.39 17.53 -23.21
C GLN A 59 -3.86 18.98 -23.11
N LYS A 60 -4.27 19.57 -24.22
CA LYS A 60 -4.62 20.99 -24.29
C LYS A 60 -5.90 21.32 -23.53
N SER A 61 -6.93 20.47 -23.65
CA SER A 61 -8.28 20.79 -23.15
C SER A 61 -8.56 20.24 -21.76
N VAL A 62 -7.79 19.27 -21.27
CA VAL A 62 -8.03 18.62 -19.98
C VAL A 62 -6.81 18.73 -19.07
N VAL A 63 -5.64 18.28 -19.52
CA VAL A 63 -4.46 18.22 -18.67
C VAL A 63 -3.98 19.61 -18.28
N VAL A 64 -3.79 20.51 -19.25
CA VAL A 64 -3.27 21.87 -18.97
C VAL A 64 -4.15 22.66 -18.00
N PRO A 65 -5.49 22.76 -18.18
CA PRO A 65 -6.34 23.44 -17.20
C PRO A 65 -6.32 22.83 -15.80
N LEU A 66 -6.20 21.48 -15.72
CA LEU A 66 -6.09 20.81 -14.44
C LEU A 66 -4.73 21.04 -13.78
N GLU A 67 -3.63 21.00 -14.54
CA GLU A 67 -2.30 21.32 -14.02
C GLU A 67 -2.20 22.76 -13.51
N GLU A 68 -2.76 23.72 -14.23
CA GLU A 68 -2.81 25.12 -13.79
C GLU A 68 -3.57 25.28 -12.47
N ALA A 69 -4.71 24.61 -12.32
CA ALA A 69 -5.47 24.63 -11.08
C ALA A 69 -4.76 23.92 -9.91
N LEU A 70 -4.09 22.82 -10.19
CA LEU A 70 -3.34 22.05 -9.20
C LEU A 70 -2.02 22.69 -8.80
N ASN A 71 -1.47 23.57 -9.64
CA ASN A 71 -0.22 24.23 -9.33
C ASN A 71 -0.34 25.06 -8.04
N GLY A 72 0.58 24.81 -7.11
CA GLY A 72 0.59 25.46 -5.80
C GLY A 72 -0.37 24.85 -4.77
N VAL A 73 -0.80 23.59 -4.93
CA VAL A 73 -1.41 22.83 -3.83
C VAL A 73 -0.41 22.72 -2.68
N GLU A 74 -0.90 22.86 -1.46
CA GLU A 74 -0.06 22.85 -0.26
C GLU A 74 0.76 21.56 -0.15
N ASN A 75 2.04 21.68 0.20
CA ASN A 75 3.02 20.59 0.32
C ASN A 75 3.29 19.80 -0.97
N MET A 76 2.81 20.24 -2.13
CA MET A 76 3.16 19.63 -3.40
C MET A 76 4.65 19.81 -3.70
N MET A 77 5.29 18.73 -4.16
CA MET A 77 6.68 18.76 -4.64
C MET A 77 6.72 18.95 -6.16
N TYR A 78 6.02 18.11 -6.87
CA TYR A 78 5.89 18.12 -8.33
C TYR A 78 4.66 17.32 -8.75
N MET A 79 4.31 17.41 -10.00
CA MET A 79 3.29 16.57 -10.62
C MET A 79 3.78 16.02 -11.96
N THR A 80 3.21 14.90 -12.38
CA THR A 80 3.44 14.29 -13.68
C THR A 80 2.10 14.01 -14.34
N SER A 81 2.02 14.25 -15.64
CA SER A 81 0.77 14.06 -16.37
C SER A 81 0.99 13.18 -17.59
N THR A 82 -0.02 12.40 -17.92
CA THR A 82 -0.06 11.56 -19.12
C THR A 82 -1.38 11.77 -19.83
N ALA A 83 -1.31 12.03 -21.13
CA ALA A 83 -2.45 12.08 -22.04
C ALA A 83 -2.30 10.95 -23.07
N SER A 84 -3.36 10.21 -23.33
CA SER A 84 -3.35 9.05 -24.23
C SER A 84 -4.34 9.21 -25.38
N ASN A 85 -4.06 8.51 -26.51
CA ASN A 85 -4.92 8.58 -27.69
C ASN A 85 -6.28 7.89 -27.52
N ASN A 86 -6.51 7.17 -26.43
CA ASN A 86 -7.81 6.64 -26.06
C ASN A 86 -8.68 7.65 -25.27
N GLY A 87 -8.26 8.92 -25.22
CA GLY A 87 -8.96 9.99 -24.52
C GLY A 87 -8.70 10.07 -23.02
N SER A 88 -7.82 9.23 -22.45
CA SER A 88 -7.53 9.26 -21.02
C SER A 88 -6.48 10.30 -20.64
N ALA A 89 -6.76 11.01 -19.53
CA ALA A 89 -5.84 11.92 -18.84
C ALA A 89 -5.57 11.39 -17.44
N LYS A 90 -4.31 11.36 -17.03
CA LYS A 90 -3.90 11.00 -15.67
C LYS A 90 -2.86 11.98 -15.18
N ILE A 91 -3.12 12.59 -14.01
CA ILE A 91 -2.20 13.49 -13.31
C ILE A 91 -1.86 12.86 -11.97
N SER A 92 -0.58 12.69 -11.68
CA SER A 92 -0.09 12.23 -10.38
C SER A 92 0.58 13.40 -9.66
N VAL A 93 0.03 13.79 -8.52
CA VAL A 93 0.53 14.88 -7.67
C VAL A 93 1.29 14.27 -6.50
N PHE A 94 2.57 14.61 -6.37
CA PHE A 94 3.48 14.08 -5.35
C PHE A 94 3.68 15.12 -4.25
N PHE A 95 3.54 14.68 -3.00
CA PHE A 95 3.62 15.52 -1.81
C PHE A 95 4.87 15.25 -0.99
N ARG A 96 5.24 16.19 -0.14
CA ARG A 96 6.35 16.04 0.78
C ARG A 96 6.06 14.90 1.78
N GLN A 97 7.12 14.19 2.15
CA GLN A 97 7.03 13.16 3.19
C GLN A 97 6.41 13.74 4.48
N GLY A 98 5.52 12.97 5.12
CA GLY A 98 4.78 13.41 6.30
C GLY A 98 3.52 14.23 6.01
N THR A 99 3.19 14.48 4.72
CA THR A 99 1.90 15.06 4.36
C THR A 99 0.79 14.02 4.54
N ASP A 100 -0.30 14.40 5.19
CA ASP A 100 -1.48 13.54 5.32
C ASP A 100 -2.12 13.30 3.94
N PRO A 101 -2.19 12.05 3.46
CA PRO A 101 -2.73 11.73 2.13
C PRO A 101 -4.22 12.06 1.98
N ASP A 102 -5.00 12.00 3.06
CA ASP A 102 -6.42 12.28 3.02
C ASP A 102 -6.66 13.80 2.87
N MET A 103 -5.94 14.61 3.63
CA MET A 103 -5.97 16.07 3.48
C MET A 103 -5.43 16.52 2.12
N ALA A 104 -4.36 15.89 1.64
CA ALA A 104 -3.83 16.14 0.29
C ALA A 104 -4.89 15.87 -0.80
N THR A 105 -5.64 14.77 -0.66
CA THR A 105 -6.74 14.42 -1.58
C THR A 105 -7.85 15.47 -1.56
N VAL A 106 -8.26 15.92 -0.38
CA VAL A 106 -9.26 16.99 -0.22
C VAL A 106 -8.78 18.31 -0.87
N ASN A 107 -7.52 18.69 -0.65
CA ASN A 107 -6.95 19.90 -1.25
C ASN A 107 -6.89 19.81 -2.77
N VAL A 108 -6.49 18.67 -3.33
CA VAL A 108 -6.51 18.41 -4.77
C VAL A 108 -7.93 18.50 -5.32
N GLN A 109 -8.90 17.88 -4.64
CA GLN A 109 -10.31 17.88 -5.06
C GLN A 109 -10.91 19.29 -5.06
N ASN A 110 -10.61 20.10 -4.06
CA ASN A 110 -11.02 21.50 -4.00
C ASN A 110 -10.45 22.33 -5.15
N ARG A 111 -9.18 22.11 -5.52
CA ARG A 111 -8.56 22.78 -6.66
C ARG A 111 -9.17 22.39 -7.99
N ILE A 112 -9.45 21.10 -8.19
CA ILE A 112 -10.12 20.59 -9.40
C ILE A 112 -11.52 21.18 -9.55
N ALA A 113 -12.25 21.33 -8.45
CA ALA A 113 -13.59 21.93 -8.49
C ALA A 113 -13.55 23.36 -9.07
N THR A 114 -12.49 24.14 -8.86
CA THR A 114 -12.34 25.48 -9.45
C THR A 114 -12.09 25.45 -10.96
N ALA A 115 -11.54 24.34 -11.49
CA ALA A 115 -11.24 24.19 -12.91
C ALA A 115 -12.39 23.59 -13.72
N GLN A 116 -13.44 23.06 -13.08
CA GLN A 116 -14.53 22.36 -13.78
C GLN A 116 -15.17 23.19 -14.89
N GLY A 117 -15.33 24.50 -14.71
CA GLY A 117 -15.89 25.40 -15.71
C GLY A 117 -15.01 25.62 -16.94
N LEU A 118 -13.74 25.24 -16.90
CA LEU A 118 -12.77 25.36 -18.00
C LEU A 118 -12.68 24.09 -18.84
N LEU A 119 -13.26 22.99 -18.37
CA LEU A 119 -13.16 21.68 -19.01
C LEU A 119 -14.31 21.47 -20.01
N PRO A 120 -14.07 20.62 -21.04
CA PRO A 120 -15.13 20.20 -21.95
C PRO A 120 -16.31 19.54 -21.21
N ALA A 121 -17.53 19.76 -21.72
CA ALA A 121 -18.75 19.24 -21.12
C ALA A 121 -18.74 17.70 -21.01
N GLU A 122 -18.15 17.00 -21.97
CA GLU A 122 -18.02 15.55 -22.00
C GLU A 122 -17.13 15.03 -20.85
N VAL A 123 -16.09 15.78 -20.50
CA VAL A 123 -15.19 15.43 -19.38
C VAL A 123 -15.89 15.63 -18.04
N THR A 124 -16.60 16.76 -17.89
CA THR A 124 -17.36 17.05 -16.66
C THR A 124 -18.54 16.09 -16.48
N LYS A 125 -19.20 15.67 -17.56
CA LYS A 125 -20.27 14.67 -17.54
C LYS A 125 -19.75 13.27 -17.17
N SER A 126 -18.59 12.87 -17.68
CA SER A 126 -17.91 11.60 -17.32
C SER A 126 -17.39 11.61 -15.89
N GLY A 127 -17.12 12.79 -15.34
CA GLY A 127 -16.58 13.00 -14.02
C GLY A 127 -15.04 12.90 -13.96
N ILE A 128 -14.49 13.56 -12.95
CA ILE A 128 -13.05 13.51 -12.63
C ILE A 128 -12.89 12.72 -11.34
N THR A 129 -12.09 11.69 -11.39
CA THR A 129 -11.80 10.84 -10.22
C THR A 129 -10.52 11.31 -9.56
N VAL A 130 -10.59 11.56 -8.25
CA VAL A 130 -9.45 11.90 -7.40
C VAL A 130 -9.31 10.83 -6.34
N ARG A 131 -8.14 10.19 -6.29
CA ARG A 131 -7.86 9.11 -5.33
C ARG A 131 -6.46 9.24 -4.77
N LYS A 132 -6.28 8.96 -3.48
CA LYS A 132 -4.96 8.70 -2.93
C LYS A 132 -4.43 7.41 -3.55
N ARG A 133 -3.18 7.42 -3.99
CA ARG A 133 -2.54 6.24 -4.56
C ARG A 133 -1.81 5.49 -3.46
N GLN A 134 -2.15 4.23 -3.29
CA GLN A 134 -1.39 3.31 -2.48
C GLN A 134 -0.25 2.73 -3.32
N THR A 135 0.97 2.83 -2.83
CA THR A 135 2.16 2.40 -3.57
C THR A 135 2.65 1.02 -3.14
N SER A 136 2.21 0.56 -1.98
CA SER A 136 2.62 -0.73 -1.43
C SER A 136 1.67 -1.85 -1.89
N ASN A 137 1.95 -2.39 -3.08
CA ASN A 137 1.26 -3.58 -3.57
C ASN A 137 1.76 -4.81 -2.82
N ILE A 138 0.83 -5.54 -2.19
CA ILE A 138 1.16 -6.69 -1.35
C ILE A 138 0.79 -8.03 -1.98
N LYS A 139 -0.24 -8.04 -2.84
CA LYS A 139 -0.70 -9.26 -3.48
C LYS A 139 -1.29 -8.99 -4.87
N GLN A 140 -1.01 -9.90 -5.79
CA GLN A 140 -1.64 -9.93 -7.11
C GLN A 140 -2.28 -11.29 -7.33
N LEU A 141 -3.55 -11.28 -7.67
CA LEU A 141 -4.34 -12.46 -7.98
C LEU A 141 -4.79 -12.42 -9.44
N ALA A 142 -5.07 -13.57 -10.00
CA ALA A 142 -5.79 -13.66 -11.27
C ALA A 142 -6.96 -14.61 -11.15
N VAL A 143 -8.04 -14.26 -11.85
CA VAL A 143 -9.17 -15.14 -12.10
C VAL A 143 -9.15 -15.50 -13.56
N TYR A 144 -9.26 -16.78 -13.90
CA TYR A 144 -9.19 -17.24 -15.28
C TYR A 144 -10.09 -18.46 -15.52
N SER A 145 -10.39 -18.72 -16.79
CA SER A 145 -11.18 -19.87 -17.23
C SER A 145 -10.28 -20.89 -17.92
N PRO A 146 -9.86 -21.97 -17.24
CA PRO A 146 -8.92 -22.96 -17.80
C PRO A 146 -9.50 -23.79 -18.94
N ASP A 147 -10.80 -23.79 -19.12
CA ASP A 147 -11.54 -24.50 -20.17
C ASP A 147 -12.14 -23.56 -21.23
N ASP A 148 -11.80 -22.27 -21.17
CA ASP A 148 -12.29 -21.20 -22.05
C ASP A 148 -13.83 -21.06 -22.08
N SER A 149 -14.51 -21.54 -21.04
CA SER A 149 -15.97 -21.46 -20.92
C SER A 149 -16.47 -20.03 -20.68
N PHE A 150 -15.59 -19.14 -20.16
CA PHE A 150 -15.89 -17.74 -19.88
C PHE A 150 -14.84 -16.84 -20.54
N ASP A 151 -15.31 -15.76 -21.13
CA ASP A 151 -14.46 -14.72 -21.72
C ASP A 151 -13.90 -13.74 -20.69
N GLU A 152 -12.95 -12.91 -21.11
CA GLU A 152 -12.32 -11.88 -20.27
C GLU A 152 -13.35 -10.89 -19.70
N ALA A 153 -14.36 -10.50 -20.50
CA ALA A 153 -15.37 -9.54 -20.08
C ALA A 153 -16.23 -10.08 -18.94
N PHE A 154 -16.67 -11.34 -19.04
CA PHE A 154 -17.39 -12.01 -17.97
C PHE A 154 -16.53 -12.11 -16.69
N LEU A 155 -15.29 -12.56 -16.82
CA LEU A 155 -14.39 -12.73 -15.68
C LEU A 155 -14.11 -11.40 -14.98
N THR A 156 -13.89 -10.32 -15.74
CA THR A 156 -13.70 -8.97 -15.20
C THR A 156 -14.94 -8.49 -14.45
N ASN A 157 -16.12 -8.65 -15.05
CA ASN A 157 -17.38 -8.24 -14.45
C ASN A 157 -17.69 -9.06 -13.19
N TYR A 158 -17.48 -10.38 -13.25
CA TYR A 158 -17.64 -11.26 -12.10
C TYR A 158 -16.71 -10.86 -10.95
N MET A 159 -15.44 -10.56 -11.25
CA MET A 159 -14.44 -10.13 -10.27
C MET A 159 -14.86 -8.83 -9.59
N LYS A 160 -15.31 -7.83 -10.36
CA LYS A 160 -15.74 -6.52 -9.83
C LYS A 160 -16.99 -6.60 -8.96
N ILE A 161 -17.93 -7.47 -9.29
CA ILE A 161 -19.20 -7.58 -8.54
C ILE A 161 -19.04 -8.48 -7.32
N ASN A 162 -18.33 -9.62 -7.43
CA ASN A 162 -18.36 -10.66 -6.43
C ASN A 162 -17.09 -10.74 -5.58
N ILE A 163 -15.92 -10.36 -6.11
CA ILE A 163 -14.61 -10.55 -5.47
C ILE A 163 -14.07 -9.24 -4.91
N GLU A 164 -13.95 -8.19 -5.73
CA GLU A 164 -13.40 -6.90 -5.33
C GLU A 164 -14.05 -6.32 -4.06
N PRO A 165 -15.40 -6.30 -3.90
CA PRO A 165 -16.00 -5.73 -2.71
C PRO A 165 -15.70 -6.52 -1.42
N ARG A 166 -15.46 -7.82 -1.53
CA ARG A 166 -15.08 -8.66 -0.39
C ARG A 166 -13.65 -8.41 0.04
N LEU A 167 -12.73 -8.28 -0.92
CA LEU A 167 -11.33 -7.97 -0.65
C LEU A 167 -11.13 -6.54 -0.13
N SER A 168 -11.87 -5.57 -0.67
CA SER A 168 -11.80 -4.16 -0.24
C SER A 168 -12.29 -3.92 1.19
N ARG A 169 -13.05 -4.84 1.79
CA ARG A 169 -13.52 -4.75 3.18
C ARG A 169 -12.53 -5.28 4.21
N ILE A 170 -11.47 -5.93 3.77
CA ILE A 170 -10.44 -6.45 4.66
C ILE A 170 -9.72 -5.27 5.31
N ALA A 171 -9.61 -5.28 6.64
CA ALA A 171 -8.92 -4.24 7.38
C ALA A 171 -7.44 -4.16 6.94
N GLY A 172 -6.97 -2.96 6.65
CA GLY A 172 -5.62 -2.72 6.15
C GLY A 172 -5.46 -2.79 4.62
N VAL A 173 -6.46 -3.26 3.87
CA VAL A 173 -6.49 -3.12 2.41
C VAL A 173 -6.81 -1.65 2.08
N GLY A 174 -5.93 -1.02 1.33
CA GLY A 174 -6.05 0.40 0.94
C GLY A 174 -6.64 0.60 -0.44
N GLU A 175 -6.28 -0.27 -1.38
CA GLU A 175 -6.74 -0.19 -2.77
C GLU A 175 -6.80 -1.59 -3.38
N VAL A 176 -7.86 -1.83 -4.16
CA VAL A 176 -8.02 -3.05 -4.96
C VAL A 176 -8.24 -2.61 -6.39
N ASN A 177 -7.30 -2.94 -7.28
CA ASN A 177 -7.34 -2.57 -8.69
C ASN A 177 -7.61 -3.80 -9.56
N VAL A 178 -8.75 -3.83 -10.23
CA VAL A 178 -9.10 -4.85 -11.22
C VAL A 178 -8.70 -4.36 -12.60
N PHE A 179 -7.89 -5.15 -13.29
CA PHE A 179 -7.43 -4.86 -14.65
C PHE A 179 -8.33 -5.54 -15.67
N GLY A 180 -8.98 -4.75 -16.49
CA GLY A 180 -9.94 -5.16 -17.50
C GLY A 180 -11.11 -4.21 -17.57
N TYR A 181 -11.99 -4.44 -18.53
CA TYR A 181 -13.15 -3.59 -18.76
C TYR A 181 -14.45 -4.33 -18.47
N GLU A 182 -15.34 -3.61 -17.83
CA GLU A 182 -16.70 -4.06 -17.56
C GLU A 182 -17.50 -4.16 -18.84
N TYR A 183 -18.60 -4.90 -18.79
CA TYR A 183 -19.59 -4.90 -19.83
C TYR A 183 -20.09 -3.49 -20.14
N SER A 184 -20.27 -3.23 -21.42
CA SER A 184 -20.84 -1.99 -21.93
C SER A 184 -21.67 -2.27 -23.18
N MET A 185 -22.80 -1.62 -23.32
CA MET A 185 -23.56 -1.67 -24.56
C MET A 185 -22.79 -0.89 -25.63
N ARG A 186 -22.42 -1.57 -26.71
CA ARG A 186 -21.66 -1.02 -27.85
C ARG A 186 -22.63 -0.70 -28.99
N ILE A 187 -22.56 0.53 -29.47
CA ILE A 187 -23.35 1.02 -30.58
C ILE A 187 -22.41 1.39 -31.71
N TRP A 188 -22.30 0.52 -32.70
CA TRP A 188 -21.44 0.70 -33.86
C TRP A 188 -22.22 1.46 -34.95
N LEU A 189 -21.90 2.72 -35.12
CA LEU A 189 -22.55 3.60 -36.08
C LEU A 189 -22.11 3.28 -37.51
N ASP A 190 -23.05 3.24 -38.44
CA ASP A 190 -22.80 3.12 -39.87
C ASP A 190 -22.85 4.51 -40.54
N PRO A 191 -21.68 5.09 -40.91
CA PRO A 191 -21.63 6.44 -41.47
C PRO A 191 -22.42 6.61 -42.76
N ALA A 192 -22.44 5.55 -43.61
CA ALA A 192 -23.14 5.60 -44.89
C ALA A 192 -24.68 5.65 -44.70
N LYS A 193 -25.18 4.85 -43.75
CA LYS A 193 -26.59 4.87 -43.39
C LYS A 193 -26.97 6.19 -42.70
N MET A 194 -26.13 6.69 -41.80
CA MET A 194 -26.36 7.97 -41.13
C MET A 194 -26.43 9.12 -42.12
N GLN A 195 -25.52 9.17 -43.10
CA GLN A 195 -25.52 10.18 -44.14
C GLN A 195 -26.83 10.12 -44.97
N LYS A 196 -27.33 8.93 -45.31
CA LYS A 196 -28.57 8.74 -46.03
C LYS A 196 -29.76 9.39 -45.34
N TYR A 197 -29.79 9.34 -44.00
CA TYR A 197 -30.88 9.90 -43.18
C TYR A 197 -30.56 11.32 -42.64
N GLY A 198 -29.44 11.92 -43.05
CA GLY A 198 -29.03 13.25 -42.63
C GLY A 198 -28.74 13.33 -41.12
N LEU A 199 -28.15 12.31 -40.54
CA LEU A 199 -27.73 12.24 -39.14
C LEU A 199 -26.24 12.56 -38.97
N VAL A 200 -25.91 13.16 -37.86
CA VAL A 200 -24.52 13.32 -37.37
C VAL A 200 -24.28 12.45 -36.15
N PRO A 201 -23.03 12.06 -35.86
CA PRO A 201 -22.76 11.20 -34.71
C PRO A 201 -23.24 11.72 -33.36
N SER A 202 -23.31 13.04 -33.18
CA SER A 202 -23.82 13.68 -31.96
C SER A 202 -25.34 13.51 -31.73
N ASP A 203 -26.11 13.15 -32.77
CA ASP A 203 -27.53 12.93 -32.61
C ASP A 203 -27.82 11.68 -31.77
N ILE A 204 -26.99 10.67 -31.87
CA ILE A 204 -27.19 9.39 -31.16
C ILE A 204 -27.05 9.53 -29.65
N PRO A 205 -25.95 10.15 -29.12
CA PRO A 205 -25.87 10.43 -27.69
C PRO A 205 -27.04 11.26 -27.15
N THR A 206 -27.52 12.23 -27.94
CA THR A 206 -28.70 13.05 -27.56
C THR A 206 -29.93 12.19 -27.37
N VAL A 207 -30.22 11.30 -28.32
CA VAL A 207 -31.34 10.36 -28.24
C VAL A 207 -31.20 9.38 -27.07
N LEU A 208 -30.00 8.90 -26.84
CA LEU A 208 -29.68 8.05 -25.67
C LEU A 208 -29.96 8.77 -24.35
N ASP A 209 -29.51 10.01 -24.22
CA ASP A 209 -29.74 10.83 -23.03
C ASP A 209 -31.22 11.12 -22.77
N GLU A 210 -32.02 11.26 -23.83
CA GLU A 210 -33.47 11.52 -23.73
C GLU A 210 -34.27 10.26 -23.40
N GLN A 211 -33.90 9.08 -23.94
CA GLN A 211 -34.71 7.87 -23.85
C GLN A 211 -34.20 6.84 -22.85
N ASN A 212 -32.89 6.82 -22.59
CA ASN A 212 -32.25 5.88 -21.64
C ASN A 212 -32.05 6.53 -20.27
N VAL A 213 -33.11 7.05 -19.69
CA VAL A 213 -33.08 7.80 -18.43
C VAL A 213 -34.01 7.18 -17.40
N GLU A 214 -33.61 7.21 -16.15
CA GLU A 214 -34.45 6.82 -15.03
C GLU A 214 -35.07 8.10 -14.42
N ALA A 215 -36.40 8.25 -14.59
CA ALA A 215 -37.10 9.43 -14.10
C ALA A 215 -38.16 9.04 -13.06
N PRO A 216 -38.29 9.81 -11.96
CA PRO A 216 -39.42 9.63 -11.04
C PRO A 216 -40.73 10.04 -11.72
N THR A 217 -41.66 9.12 -11.77
CA THR A 217 -42.95 9.31 -12.47
C THR A 217 -44.09 9.73 -11.55
N GLY A 218 -43.83 9.81 -10.23
CA GLY A 218 -44.83 10.20 -9.25
C GLY A 218 -45.89 9.13 -8.95
N THR A 219 -46.98 9.56 -8.35
CA THR A 219 -48.05 8.68 -7.88
C THR A 219 -49.40 9.25 -8.31
N LEU A 220 -50.33 8.36 -8.68
CA LEU A 220 -51.73 8.71 -8.94
C LEU A 220 -52.57 8.42 -7.70
N GLY A 221 -53.52 9.33 -7.38
CA GLY A 221 -54.47 9.13 -6.29
C GLY A 221 -54.01 9.66 -4.93
N ALA A 222 -52.90 10.42 -4.85
CA ALA A 222 -52.38 10.98 -3.58
C ALA A 222 -53.39 11.98 -2.91
N GLU A 223 -54.22 12.68 -3.72
CA GLU A 223 -55.23 13.64 -3.25
C GLU A 223 -56.66 13.20 -3.54
N SER A 224 -56.88 11.91 -3.90
CA SER A 224 -58.19 11.39 -4.20
C SER A 224 -58.89 10.84 -2.94
N GLU A 225 -60.24 10.84 -2.92
CA GLU A 225 -61.02 10.19 -1.86
C GLU A 225 -60.90 8.65 -1.87
N ASN A 226 -60.17 8.08 -2.85
CA ASN A 226 -59.91 6.65 -2.96
C ASN A 226 -58.81 6.19 -1.97
N THR A 227 -59.00 5.02 -1.40
CA THR A 227 -58.10 4.41 -0.43
C THR A 227 -56.77 3.93 -1.04
N PHE A 228 -56.67 3.87 -2.37
CA PHE A 228 -55.50 3.35 -3.08
C PHE A 228 -54.73 4.42 -3.81
N GLN A 229 -53.42 4.39 -3.61
CA GLN A 229 -52.43 5.19 -4.32
C GLN A 229 -51.65 4.29 -5.28
N TYR A 230 -51.56 4.66 -6.54
CA TYR A 230 -50.82 3.92 -7.56
C TYR A 230 -49.49 4.60 -7.85
N VAL A 231 -48.38 3.90 -7.61
CA VAL A 231 -47.06 4.34 -8.02
C VAL A 231 -46.90 4.05 -9.51
N LEU A 232 -46.66 5.09 -10.30
CA LEU A 232 -46.37 4.93 -11.72
C LEU A 232 -44.95 4.38 -11.86
N LYS A 233 -44.76 3.26 -12.56
CA LYS A 233 -43.45 2.76 -12.94
C LYS A 233 -43.17 3.16 -14.39
N TYR A 234 -42.07 3.84 -14.56
CA TYR A 234 -41.44 4.06 -15.86
C TYR A 234 -40.53 2.86 -16.19
N ARG A 235 -40.33 2.56 -17.46
CA ARG A 235 -39.51 1.40 -17.88
C ARG A 235 -38.05 1.53 -17.44
N GLY A 236 -37.58 2.74 -17.20
CA GLY A 236 -36.24 3.02 -16.74
C GLY A 236 -35.19 2.90 -17.84
N ARG A 237 -33.98 2.57 -17.44
CA ARG A 237 -32.87 2.33 -18.35
C ARG A 237 -33.09 1.04 -19.13
N TYR A 238 -32.62 1.04 -20.35
CA TYR A 238 -32.63 -0.15 -21.20
C TYR A 238 -31.60 -1.17 -20.74
N GLU A 239 -32.00 -2.44 -20.70
CA GLU A 239 -31.15 -3.53 -20.18
C GLU A 239 -30.70 -4.48 -21.29
N HIS A 240 -31.48 -4.59 -22.40
CA HIS A 240 -31.20 -5.55 -23.46
C HIS A 240 -30.89 -4.86 -24.78
N GLU A 241 -30.07 -5.49 -25.61
CA GLU A 241 -29.70 -5.02 -26.95
C GLU A 241 -30.92 -4.62 -27.78
N ALA A 242 -31.98 -5.45 -27.78
CA ALA A 242 -33.22 -5.21 -28.50
C ALA A 242 -33.94 -3.90 -28.06
N ASP A 243 -33.76 -3.46 -26.84
CA ASP A 243 -34.33 -2.21 -26.36
C ASP A 243 -33.65 -1.01 -27.01
N TYR A 244 -32.30 -1.07 -27.08
CA TYR A 244 -31.49 -0.05 -27.74
C TYR A 244 -31.74 -0.05 -29.26
N GLU A 245 -31.78 -1.22 -29.90
CA GLU A 245 -32.06 -1.35 -31.34
C GLU A 245 -33.35 -0.70 -31.74
N ASN A 246 -34.38 -0.80 -30.91
CA ASN A 246 -35.70 -0.26 -31.17
C ASN A 246 -35.89 1.20 -30.73
N MET A 247 -34.85 1.87 -30.20
CA MET A 247 -34.90 3.30 -29.93
C MET A 247 -35.28 4.11 -31.13
N VAL A 248 -36.16 5.08 -30.94
CA VAL A 248 -36.64 5.99 -32.01
C VAL A 248 -35.67 7.17 -32.11
N ILE A 249 -35.02 7.33 -33.25
CA ILE A 249 -34.14 8.46 -33.53
C ILE A 249 -34.94 9.67 -34.00
N LYS A 250 -35.77 9.48 -35.02
CA LYS A 250 -36.71 10.51 -35.55
C LYS A 250 -37.82 9.90 -36.36
N SER A 251 -38.90 10.66 -36.55
CA SER A 251 -39.94 10.34 -37.50
C SER A 251 -39.60 10.90 -38.89
N LEU A 252 -39.82 10.12 -39.92
CA LEU A 252 -39.59 10.49 -41.32
C LEU A 252 -40.84 11.18 -41.89
N PRO A 253 -40.69 11.99 -43.00
CA PRO A 253 -41.82 12.73 -43.58
C PRO A 253 -42.96 11.84 -44.11
N ASP A 254 -42.66 10.58 -44.44
CA ASP A 254 -43.59 9.57 -44.93
C ASP A 254 -44.36 8.85 -43.80
N GLY A 255 -44.08 9.20 -42.54
CA GLY A 255 -44.69 8.58 -41.37
C GLY A 255 -43.95 7.35 -40.84
N GLU A 256 -42.87 6.91 -41.50
CA GLU A 256 -42.01 5.87 -40.98
C GLU A 256 -41.17 6.37 -39.77
N VAL A 257 -40.82 5.44 -38.91
CA VAL A 257 -40.04 5.74 -37.71
C VAL A 257 -38.62 5.18 -37.89
N LEU A 258 -37.61 6.07 -37.91
CA LEU A 258 -36.20 5.67 -37.97
C LEU A 258 -35.77 5.22 -36.59
N ARG A 259 -35.26 3.99 -36.52
CA ARG A 259 -34.78 3.36 -35.29
C ARG A 259 -33.27 3.24 -35.28
N LEU A 260 -32.68 3.02 -34.10
CA LEU A 260 -31.24 2.89 -33.95
C LEU A 260 -30.65 1.74 -34.79
N LYS A 261 -31.31 0.59 -34.87
CA LYS A 261 -30.93 -0.56 -35.72
C LYS A 261 -30.82 -0.24 -37.21
N ASP A 262 -31.49 0.82 -37.70
CA ASP A 262 -31.44 1.18 -39.11
C ASP A 262 -30.14 1.89 -39.48
N VAL A 263 -29.40 2.44 -38.48
CA VAL A 263 -28.19 3.23 -38.67
C VAL A 263 -27.01 2.73 -37.84
N ALA A 264 -27.22 1.74 -36.99
CA ALA A 264 -26.19 1.19 -36.10
C ALA A 264 -26.38 -0.31 -35.84
N THR A 265 -25.35 -0.97 -35.41
CA THR A 265 -25.37 -2.33 -34.82
C THR A 265 -25.16 -2.20 -33.30
N VAL A 266 -26.03 -2.87 -32.54
CA VAL A 266 -25.94 -2.87 -31.07
C VAL A 266 -25.49 -4.25 -30.61
N GLU A 267 -24.52 -4.28 -29.69
CA GLU A 267 -24.05 -5.53 -29.08
C GLU A 267 -23.61 -5.29 -27.62
N LEU A 268 -23.72 -6.31 -26.78
CA LEU A 268 -23.12 -6.31 -25.47
C LEU A 268 -21.64 -6.67 -25.59
N GLY A 269 -20.77 -5.71 -25.41
CA GLY A 269 -19.32 -5.87 -25.45
C GLY A 269 -18.66 -5.30 -24.20
N THR A 270 -17.43 -4.83 -24.34
CA THR A 270 -16.68 -4.18 -23.27
C THR A 270 -16.53 -2.68 -23.50
N ARG A 271 -16.22 -1.94 -22.45
CA ARG A 271 -16.05 -0.48 -22.52
C ARG A 271 -14.92 -0.06 -23.47
N ALA A 272 -13.87 -0.87 -23.59
CA ALA A 272 -12.77 -0.68 -24.53
C ALA A 272 -12.16 -2.03 -24.90
N TYR A 273 -11.31 -2.07 -25.96
CA TYR A 273 -10.68 -3.28 -26.51
C TYR A 273 -9.17 -3.13 -26.66
N ASP A 274 -8.57 -2.18 -25.94
CA ASP A 274 -7.14 -1.88 -26.00
C ASP A 274 -6.33 -2.63 -24.93
N TYR A 275 -6.94 -3.54 -24.19
CA TYR A 275 -6.34 -4.33 -23.13
C TYR A 275 -6.81 -5.78 -23.21
N ILE A 276 -5.87 -6.71 -23.14
CA ILE A 276 -6.13 -8.15 -23.14
C ILE A 276 -5.44 -8.77 -21.94
N ASN A 277 -6.17 -9.59 -21.19
CA ASN A 277 -5.64 -10.35 -20.07
C ASN A 277 -5.72 -11.84 -20.35
N GLU A 278 -4.59 -12.51 -20.23
CA GLU A 278 -4.50 -13.96 -20.30
C GLU A 278 -3.71 -14.51 -19.12
N VAL A 279 -4.10 -15.67 -18.65
CA VAL A 279 -3.40 -16.45 -17.62
C VAL A 279 -3.15 -17.84 -18.16
N ASN A 280 -1.86 -18.18 -18.37
CA ASN A 280 -1.44 -19.45 -18.97
C ASN A 280 -2.04 -19.72 -20.36
N GLY A 281 -2.31 -18.65 -21.14
CA GLY A 281 -2.92 -18.76 -22.47
C GLY A 281 -4.44 -18.89 -22.47
N HIS A 282 -5.09 -18.72 -21.34
CA HIS A 282 -6.55 -18.73 -21.20
C HIS A 282 -7.08 -17.34 -20.83
N PRO A 283 -8.34 -17.01 -21.20
CA PRO A 283 -8.96 -15.76 -20.78
C PRO A 283 -8.91 -15.56 -19.28
N GLY A 284 -8.53 -14.37 -18.84
CA GLY A 284 -8.37 -14.07 -17.43
C GLY A 284 -8.62 -12.61 -17.07
N CYS A 285 -8.59 -12.31 -15.79
CA CYS A 285 -8.64 -10.97 -15.25
C CYS A 285 -7.71 -10.88 -14.05
N ASN A 286 -6.89 -9.84 -13.99
CA ASN A 286 -5.94 -9.62 -12.92
C ASN A 286 -6.48 -8.63 -11.90
N ILE A 287 -6.11 -8.85 -10.63
CA ILE A 287 -6.41 -7.95 -9.52
C ILE A 287 -5.14 -7.67 -8.74
N MET A 288 -4.87 -6.41 -8.47
CA MET A 288 -3.74 -5.96 -7.66
C MET A 288 -4.28 -5.35 -6.36
N ILE A 289 -3.72 -5.78 -5.24
CA ILE A 289 -4.14 -5.37 -3.91
C ILE A 289 -2.99 -4.63 -3.25
N ALA A 290 -3.26 -3.40 -2.83
CA ALA A 290 -2.33 -2.56 -2.10
C ALA A 290 -2.79 -2.38 -0.65
N GLN A 291 -1.84 -2.33 0.27
CA GLN A 291 -2.11 -2.07 1.68
C GLN A 291 -2.22 -0.58 1.99
N THR A 292 -2.91 -0.27 3.08
CA THR A 292 -2.86 1.07 3.69
C THR A 292 -1.49 1.27 4.35
N SER A 293 -0.95 2.48 4.25
CA SER A 293 0.29 2.85 4.91
C SER A 293 0.29 2.53 6.42
N GLY A 294 1.39 1.96 6.92
CA GLY A 294 1.57 1.59 8.33
C GLY A 294 0.80 0.35 8.78
N SER A 295 0.15 -0.38 7.88
CA SER A 295 -0.54 -1.64 8.19
C SER A 295 0.40 -2.85 8.10
N ASN A 296 0.02 -3.96 8.73
CA ASN A 296 0.81 -5.18 8.74
C ASN A 296 0.52 -6.03 7.48
N ALA A 297 1.46 -6.05 6.53
CA ALA A 297 1.33 -6.77 5.28
C ALA A 297 1.05 -8.27 5.47
N ASN A 298 1.69 -8.93 6.43
CA ASN A 298 1.50 -10.37 6.66
C ASN A 298 0.08 -10.70 7.11
N GLU A 299 -0.46 -9.95 8.06
CA GLU A 299 -1.81 -10.17 8.56
C GLU A 299 -2.86 -9.95 7.47
N ILE A 300 -2.66 -8.89 6.66
CA ILE A 300 -3.56 -8.58 5.55
C ILE A 300 -3.52 -9.69 4.50
N ILE A 301 -2.34 -10.18 4.13
CA ILE A 301 -2.20 -11.26 3.14
C ILE A 301 -2.84 -12.55 3.65
N GLU A 302 -2.67 -12.90 4.93
CA GLU A 302 -3.32 -14.06 5.54
C GLU A 302 -4.86 -13.95 5.50
N GLU A 303 -5.39 -12.76 5.74
CA GLU A 303 -6.85 -12.55 5.67
C GLU A 303 -7.35 -12.56 4.22
N ILE A 304 -6.55 -12.03 3.26
CA ILE A 304 -6.83 -12.16 1.82
C ILE A 304 -6.87 -13.64 1.44
N ASP A 305 -5.88 -14.44 1.85
CA ASP A 305 -5.80 -15.87 1.53
C ASP A 305 -6.99 -16.64 2.08
N ARG A 306 -7.42 -16.34 3.31
CA ARG A 306 -8.61 -16.90 3.92
C ARG A 306 -9.86 -16.53 3.13
N THR A 307 -10.00 -15.25 2.78
CA THR A 307 -11.14 -14.76 2.00
C THR A 307 -11.18 -15.37 0.60
N VAL A 308 -10.03 -15.49 -0.06
CA VAL A 308 -9.91 -16.16 -1.38
C VAL A 308 -10.26 -17.64 -1.28
N ALA A 309 -9.83 -18.34 -0.23
CA ALA A 309 -10.20 -19.72 -0.01
C ALA A 309 -11.72 -19.92 0.22
N GLU A 310 -12.39 -18.97 0.85
CA GLU A 310 -13.85 -18.95 0.98
C GLU A 310 -14.55 -18.67 -0.35
N ILE A 311 -14.07 -17.67 -1.10
CA ILE A 311 -14.59 -17.32 -2.42
C ILE A 311 -14.46 -18.51 -3.36
N SER A 312 -13.32 -19.20 -3.34
CA SER A 312 -13.04 -20.35 -4.21
C SER A 312 -14.03 -21.51 -4.07
N LYS A 313 -14.67 -21.63 -2.90
CA LYS A 313 -15.73 -22.65 -2.67
C LYS A 313 -17.06 -22.30 -3.34
N THR A 314 -17.27 -21.05 -3.70
CA THR A 314 -18.52 -20.51 -4.25
C THR A 314 -18.39 -20.07 -5.72
N LEU A 315 -17.22 -20.28 -6.32
CA LEU A 315 -16.99 -19.98 -7.73
C LEU A 315 -17.83 -20.87 -8.63
N PRO A 316 -18.31 -20.37 -9.76
CA PRO A 316 -18.88 -21.20 -10.83
C PRO A 316 -17.85 -22.24 -11.32
N GLU A 317 -18.35 -23.40 -11.77
CA GLU A 317 -17.50 -24.38 -12.48
C GLU A 317 -16.87 -23.72 -13.70
N GLY A 318 -15.59 -23.98 -13.97
CA GLY A 318 -14.84 -23.35 -15.08
C GLY A 318 -14.12 -22.05 -14.69
N ILE A 319 -14.18 -21.59 -13.45
CA ILE A 319 -13.44 -20.40 -12.96
C ILE A 319 -12.45 -20.82 -11.86
N LYS A 320 -11.21 -20.33 -11.96
CA LYS A 320 -10.17 -20.53 -10.95
C LYS A 320 -9.53 -19.21 -10.55
N ILE A 321 -9.14 -19.11 -9.28
CA ILE A 321 -8.31 -18.04 -8.74
C ILE A 321 -6.90 -18.59 -8.53
N VAL A 322 -5.90 -17.83 -8.96
CA VAL A 322 -4.48 -18.16 -8.75
C VAL A 322 -3.72 -16.97 -8.22
N ASP A 323 -2.72 -17.24 -7.39
CA ASP A 323 -1.76 -16.25 -6.94
C ASP A 323 -0.73 -16.01 -8.04
N LEU A 324 -0.55 -14.74 -8.44
CA LEU A 324 0.50 -14.33 -9.36
C LEU A 324 1.73 -13.79 -8.61
N MET A 325 1.49 -13.04 -7.52
CA MET A 325 2.53 -12.46 -6.69
C MET A 325 2.01 -12.29 -5.26
N SER A 326 2.85 -12.68 -4.30
CA SER A 326 2.64 -12.39 -2.89
C SER A 326 3.92 -11.82 -2.28
N THR A 327 3.82 -10.66 -1.65
CA THR A 327 4.96 -10.08 -0.92
C THR A 327 5.30 -10.91 0.31
N LYS A 328 4.38 -11.71 0.83
CA LYS A 328 4.57 -12.56 2.00
C LYS A 328 5.70 -13.57 1.80
N ASP A 329 5.76 -14.22 0.64
CA ASP A 329 6.80 -15.22 0.35
C ASP A 329 8.19 -14.60 0.43
N PHE A 330 8.32 -13.39 -0.13
CA PHE A 330 9.56 -12.62 -0.06
C PHE A 330 9.87 -12.14 1.36
N LEU A 331 8.87 -11.61 2.08
CA LEU A 331 9.02 -11.16 3.47
C LEU A 331 9.44 -12.31 4.38
N ASP A 332 8.74 -13.44 4.32
CA ASP A 332 9.03 -14.62 5.14
C ASP A 332 10.43 -15.18 4.84
N ALA A 333 10.83 -15.24 3.57
CA ALA A 333 12.17 -15.67 3.17
C ALA A 333 13.24 -14.70 3.69
N SER A 334 13.01 -13.40 3.57
CA SER A 334 13.93 -12.35 4.01
C SER A 334 14.08 -12.33 5.53
N ILE A 335 12.96 -12.33 6.26
CA ILE A 335 12.96 -12.37 7.74
C ILE A 335 13.66 -13.63 8.25
N ARG A 336 13.34 -14.79 7.65
CA ARG A 336 13.98 -16.06 8.01
C ARG A 336 15.49 -16.03 7.76
N SER A 337 15.92 -15.45 6.63
CA SER A 337 17.33 -15.29 6.30
C SER A 337 18.04 -14.39 7.32
N VAL A 338 17.42 -13.26 7.69
CA VAL A 338 18.02 -12.34 8.68
C VAL A 338 18.05 -12.94 10.07
N ILE A 339 16.99 -13.61 10.53
CA ILE A 339 16.97 -14.32 11.81
C ILE A 339 18.05 -15.40 11.85
N LYS A 340 18.20 -16.16 10.76
CA LYS A 340 19.27 -17.15 10.63
C LYS A 340 20.64 -16.49 10.75
N THR A 341 20.90 -15.42 10.02
CA THR A 341 22.15 -14.66 10.08
C THR A 341 22.40 -14.08 11.48
N LEU A 342 21.35 -13.57 12.13
CA LEU A 342 21.42 -13.06 13.51
C LEU A 342 21.86 -14.17 14.49
N ILE A 343 21.23 -15.35 14.39
CA ILE A 343 21.59 -16.50 15.22
C ILE A 343 23.04 -16.95 14.93
N GLU A 344 23.41 -17.05 13.65
CA GLU A 344 24.78 -17.42 13.24
C GLU A 344 25.82 -16.40 13.76
N ALA A 345 25.50 -15.11 13.68
CA ALA A 345 26.36 -14.04 14.19
C ALA A 345 26.51 -14.14 15.72
N ILE A 346 25.43 -14.34 16.47
CA ILE A 346 25.48 -14.52 17.93
C ILE A 346 26.32 -15.75 18.28
N ILE A 347 26.11 -16.88 17.61
CA ILE A 347 26.86 -18.10 17.86
C ILE A 347 28.37 -17.88 17.59
N LEU A 348 28.69 -17.24 16.45
CA LEU A 348 30.06 -16.95 16.08
C LEU A 348 30.74 -16.03 17.10
N VAL A 349 30.08 -14.95 17.51
CA VAL A 349 30.59 -14.01 18.52
C VAL A 349 30.80 -14.70 19.86
N VAL A 350 29.82 -15.48 20.34
CA VAL A 350 29.91 -16.24 21.58
C VAL A 350 31.08 -17.24 21.51
N LEU A 351 31.29 -17.90 20.37
CA LEU A 351 32.41 -18.82 20.16
C LEU A 351 33.74 -18.08 20.22
N VAL A 352 33.88 -16.95 19.54
CA VAL A 352 35.12 -16.12 19.57
C VAL A 352 35.43 -15.66 20.99
N VAL A 353 34.41 -15.10 21.67
CA VAL A 353 34.57 -14.66 23.07
C VAL A 353 34.98 -15.83 23.98
N TYR A 354 34.40 -17.01 23.78
CA TYR A 354 34.76 -18.21 24.52
C TYR A 354 36.24 -18.63 24.28
N VAL A 355 36.69 -18.58 23.04
CA VAL A 355 38.09 -18.92 22.70
C VAL A 355 39.09 -17.99 23.38
N PHE A 356 38.77 -16.69 23.47
CA PHE A 356 39.64 -15.69 24.11
C PHE A 356 39.55 -15.72 25.65
N LEU A 357 38.37 -15.80 26.22
CA LEU A 357 38.15 -15.78 27.67
C LEU A 357 38.37 -17.15 28.34
N GLN A 358 38.34 -18.24 27.59
CA GLN A 358 38.49 -19.64 28.05
C GLN A 358 37.65 -20.00 29.28
N SER A 359 36.51 -19.28 29.48
CA SER A 359 35.62 -19.41 30.63
C SER A 359 34.16 -19.30 30.18
N LEU A 360 33.42 -20.40 30.33
CA LEU A 360 31.97 -20.40 30.02
C LEU A 360 31.15 -19.36 30.83
N ARG A 361 31.57 -19.14 32.10
CA ARG A 361 30.87 -18.15 32.95
C ARG A 361 31.07 -16.74 32.46
N SER A 362 32.33 -16.40 32.07
CA SER A 362 32.67 -15.09 31.54
C SER A 362 32.04 -14.85 30.16
N THR A 363 31.92 -15.88 29.33
CA THR A 363 31.28 -15.81 28.00
C THR A 363 29.79 -15.62 28.09
N PHE A 364 29.12 -16.15 29.13
CA PHE A 364 27.67 -16.04 29.28
C PHE A 364 27.20 -14.59 29.48
N ILE A 365 28.04 -13.74 30.10
CA ILE A 365 27.71 -12.33 30.37
C ILE A 365 27.54 -11.53 29.06
N PRO A 366 28.52 -11.50 28.14
CA PRO A 366 28.35 -10.85 26.84
C PRO A 366 27.18 -11.44 26.01
N ALA A 367 27.02 -12.76 26.05
CA ALA A 367 25.93 -13.41 25.36
C ALA A 367 24.54 -12.92 25.84
N LEU A 368 24.36 -12.77 27.14
CA LEU A 368 23.12 -12.24 27.73
C LEU A 368 22.93 -10.76 27.40
N SER A 369 23.99 -9.95 27.42
CA SER A 369 23.97 -8.54 27.05
C SER A 369 23.46 -8.33 25.59
N ILE A 370 23.97 -9.15 24.65
CA ILE A 370 23.50 -9.13 23.26
C ILE A 370 21.98 -9.34 23.20
N ILE A 371 21.47 -10.37 23.87
CA ILE A 371 20.04 -10.71 23.84
C ILE A 371 19.20 -9.56 24.41
N VAL A 372 19.61 -8.99 25.56
CA VAL A 372 18.90 -7.87 26.22
C VAL A 372 18.90 -6.64 25.33
N SER A 373 20.04 -6.30 24.72
CA SER A 373 20.15 -5.13 23.84
C SER A 373 19.32 -5.28 22.57
N LEU A 374 19.41 -6.42 21.88
CA LEU A 374 18.66 -6.66 20.66
C LEU A 374 17.16 -6.70 20.91
N VAL A 375 16.71 -7.43 21.93
CA VAL A 375 15.27 -7.50 22.26
C VAL A 375 14.78 -6.15 22.76
N GLY A 376 15.56 -5.44 23.58
CA GLY A 376 15.24 -4.10 24.06
C GLY A 376 15.07 -3.08 22.92
N THR A 377 15.82 -3.24 21.83
CA THR A 377 15.70 -2.36 20.66
C THR A 377 14.33 -2.42 20.01
N PHE A 378 13.63 -3.56 20.07
CA PHE A 378 12.24 -3.63 19.56
C PHE A 378 11.27 -2.72 20.34
N ALA A 379 11.51 -2.51 21.64
CA ALA A 379 10.73 -1.56 22.42
C ALA A 379 10.91 -0.12 21.90
N PHE A 380 12.15 0.25 21.57
CA PHE A 380 12.44 1.55 20.96
C PHE A 380 11.81 1.68 19.57
N LEU A 381 11.92 0.68 18.70
CA LEU A 381 11.31 0.69 17.38
C LEU A 381 9.79 0.92 17.47
N TYR A 382 9.12 0.21 18.38
CA TYR A 382 7.70 0.39 18.63
C TYR A 382 7.35 1.79 19.13
N ALA A 383 8.09 2.31 20.10
CA ALA A 383 7.88 3.66 20.66
C ALA A 383 8.16 4.77 19.63
N ALA A 384 9.10 4.54 18.70
CA ALA A 384 9.44 5.47 17.61
C ALA A 384 8.47 5.38 16.41
N GLY A 385 7.52 4.44 16.41
CA GLY A 385 6.60 4.21 15.29
C GLY A 385 7.28 3.62 14.06
N PHE A 386 8.37 2.88 14.24
CA PHE A 386 9.09 2.20 13.17
C PHE A 386 8.46 0.84 12.86
N SER A 387 8.76 0.30 11.67
CA SER A 387 8.38 -1.05 11.28
C SER A 387 9.55 -2.03 11.39
N LEU A 388 9.21 -3.31 11.53
CA LEU A 388 10.18 -4.40 11.35
C LEU A 388 10.36 -4.63 9.85
N ASN A 389 11.47 -4.17 9.30
CA ASN A 389 11.76 -4.22 7.88
C ASN A 389 13.22 -4.64 7.63
N MET A 390 13.59 -4.83 6.37
CA MET A 390 14.93 -5.27 5.99
C MET A 390 16.03 -4.38 6.59
N LEU A 391 15.81 -3.06 6.67
CA LEU A 391 16.83 -2.12 7.14
C LEU A 391 17.01 -2.18 8.66
N THR A 392 15.90 -2.23 9.41
CA THR A 392 15.94 -2.36 10.88
C THR A 392 16.57 -3.70 11.28
N LEU A 393 16.27 -4.77 10.54
CA LEU A 393 16.88 -6.09 10.76
C LEU A 393 18.38 -6.10 10.41
N PHE A 394 18.81 -5.47 9.31
CA PHE A 394 20.23 -5.32 8.99
C PHE A 394 20.97 -4.48 10.04
N ALA A 395 20.35 -3.41 10.54
CA ALA A 395 20.91 -2.62 11.63
C ALA A 395 21.15 -3.48 12.87
N LEU A 396 20.20 -4.35 13.24
CA LEU A 396 20.33 -5.27 14.36
C LEU A 396 21.47 -6.27 14.16
N VAL A 397 21.63 -6.83 12.95
CA VAL A 397 22.76 -7.73 12.67
C VAL A 397 24.10 -7.00 12.79
N LEU A 398 24.18 -5.78 12.24
CA LEU A 398 25.43 -5.01 12.23
C LEU A 398 25.83 -4.55 13.64
N VAL A 399 24.85 -4.22 14.47
CA VAL A 399 25.10 -3.69 15.82
C VAL A 399 25.59 -4.76 16.81
N ILE A 400 25.43 -6.06 16.51
CA ILE A 400 25.88 -7.14 17.39
C ILE A 400 27.38 -6.99 17.75
N GLY A 401 28.22 -6.66 16.76
CA GLY A 401 29.65 -6.46 16.98
C GLY A 401 29.93 -5.36 18.00
N THR A 402 29.26 -4.19 17.83
CA THR A 402 29.47 -3.03 18.71
C THR A 402 28.90 -3.22 20.11
N VAL A 403 27.76 -3.91 20.21
CA VAL A 403 27.11 -4.24 21.49
C VAL A 403 27.96 -5.20 22.32
N VAL A 404 28.63 -6.15 21.65
CA VAL A 404 29.49 -7.12 22.32
C VAL A 404 30.77 -6.50 22.81
N ASP A 405 31.34 -5.53 22.09
CA ASP A 405 32.60 -4.90 22.44
C ASP A 405 32.59 -4.30 23.87
N ASP A 406 31.54 -3.56 24.22
CA ASP A 406 31.38 -3.00 25.56
C ASP A 406 31.36 -4.09 26.63
N ALA A 407 30.60 -5.17 26.41
CA ALA A 407 30.52 -6.27 27.35
C ALA A 407 31.84 -7.07 27.48
N ILE A 408 32.59 -7.24 26.37
CA ILE A 408 33.91 -7.90 26.39
C ILE A 408 34.88 -7.08 27.19
N VAL A 409 34.99 -5.77 26.95
CA VAL A 409 35.94 -4.87 27.67
C VAL A 409 35.68 -4.91 29.17
N VAL A 410 34.40 -4.92 29.59
CA VAL A 410 34.10 -5.04 31.03
C VAL A 410 34.53 -6.38 31.62
N VAL A 411 34.21 -7.49 30.94
CA VAL A 411 34.58 -8.83 31.43
C VAL A 411 36.10 -9.01 31.46
N GLU A 412 36.82 -8.54 30.44
CA GLU A 412 38.28 -8.61 30.35
C GLU A 412 38.94 -7.77 31.45
N ALA A 413 38.46 -6.54 31.70
CA ALA A 413 39.00 -5.69 32.75
C ALA A 413 38.78 -6.30 34.14
N VAL A 414 37.65 -6.93 34.41
CA VAL A 414 37.40 -7.65 35.66
C VAL A 414 38.28 -8.91 35.77
N GLN A 415 38.45 -9.65 34.67
CA GLN A 415 39.31 -10.81 34.64
C GLN A 415 40.81 -10.43 34.93
N ALA A 416 41.28 -9.35 34.34
CA ALA A 416 42.63 -8.84 34.62
C ALA A 416 42.83 -8.54 36.11
N LYS A 417 41.81 -8.03 36.83
CA LYS A 417 41.89 -7.84 38.28
C LYS A 417 41.97 -9.15 39.07
N PHE A 418 41.30 -10.19 38.59
CA PHE A 418 41.48 -11.52 39.21
C PHE A 418 42.90 -12.08 38.99
N ASP A 419 43.47 -11.84 37.83
CA ASP A 419 44.84 -12.27 37.50
C ASP A 419 45.89 -11.48 38.32
N GLU A 420 45.57 -10.22 38.70
CA GLU A 420 46.34 -9.42 39.67
C GLU A 420 46.23 -9.94 41.13
N GLY A 421 45.39 -10.95 41.40
CA GLY A 421 45.27 -11.60 42.70
C GLY A 421 44.08 -11.18 43.55
N TYR A 422 43.13 -10.45 43.00
CA TYR A 422 41.86 -10.11 43.69
C TYR A 422 41.03 -11.37 43.98
N ARG A 423 40.64 -11.56 45.25
CA ARG A 423 39.80 -12.70 45.66
C ARG A 423 38.30 -12.36 45.74
N SER A 424 37.95 -11.08 45.74
CA SER A 424 36.60 -10.60 45.84
C SER A 424 36.10 -10.09 44.48
N ALA A 425 35.10 -10.73 43.88
CA ALA A 425 34.46 -10.29 42.65
C ALA A 425 33.93 -8.84 42.75
N TYR A 426 33.35 -8.46 43.90
CA TYR A 426 32.87 -7.12 44.15
C TYR A 426 33.97 -6.06 44.04
N ARG A 427 35.14 -6.27 44.70
CA ARG A 427 36.27 -5.33 44.63
C ARG A 427 36.91 -5.30 43.26
N ALA A 428 37.11 -6.47 42.65
CA ALA A 428 37.64 -6.57 41.30
C ALA A 428 36.81 -5.78 40.30
N THR A 429 35.48 -5.89 40.39
CA THR A 429 34.55 -5.17 39.49
C THR A 429 34.58 -3.67 39.73
N ILE A 430 34.58 -3.18 40.99
CA ILE A 430 34.66 -1.74 41.28
C ILE A 430 35.92 -1.13 40.70
N ASP A 431 37.10 -1.75 41.03
CA ASP A 431 38.39 -1.21 40.64
C ASP A 431 38.62 -1.31 39.11
N ALA A 432 38.07 -2.33 38.46
CA ALA A 432 38.04 -2.44 36.99
C ALA A 432 37.18 -1.32 36.37
N MET A 433 35.96 -1.15 36.86
CA MET A 433 35.02 -0.15 36.32
C MET A 433 35.50 1.29 36.52
N ASP A 434 36.16 1.61 37.63
CA ASP A 434 36.77 2.93 37.85
C ASP A 434 37.80 3.28 36.76
N GLY A 435 38.47 2.27 36.20
CA GLY A 435 39.48 2.45 35.14
C GLY A 435 38.87 2.59 33.72
N ILE A 436 37.73 1.94 33.45
CA ILE A 436 37.22 1.83 32.07
C ILE A 436 35.91 2.61 31.84
N THR A 437 35.21 3.03 32.89
CA THR A 437 33.90 3.70 32.76
C THR A 437 33.89 4.90 31.83
N SER A 438 34.93 5.76 31.93
CA SER A 438 35.00 6.95 31.05
C SER A 438 35.22 6.55 29.58
N ALA A 439 35.93 5.49 29.31
CA ALA A 439 36.13 4.97 27.96
C ALA A 439 34.83 4.42 27.38
N LEU A 440 34.10 3.58 28.15
CA LEU A 440 32.83 3.01 27.73
C LEU A 440 31.78 4.10 27.43
N VAL A 441 31.65 5.08 28.34
CA VAL A 441 30.75 6.23 28.10
C VAL A 441 31.13 6.98 26.83
N THR A 442 32.42 7.24 26.63
CA THR A 442 32.91 7.97 25.46
C THR A 442 32.67 7.18 24.17
N THR A 443 32.93 5.88 24.15
CA THR A 443 32.71 5.01 22.97
C THR A 443 31.22 4.99 22.58
N THR A 444 30.33 4.78 23.55
CA THR A 444 28.89 4.80 23.33
C THR A 444 28.42 6.13 22.74
N PHE A 445 28.88 7.26 23.32
CA PHE A 445 28.53 8.58 22.78
C PHE A 445 29.10 8.84 21.39
N VAL A 446 30.31 8.38 21.10
CA VAL A 446 30.92 8.49 19.78
C VAL A 446 30.10 7.70 18.75
N PHE A 447 29.70 6.47 19.05
CA PHE A 447 28.79 5.71 18.16
C PHE A 447 27.47 6.42 17.93
N MET A 448 26.81 6.89 18.97
CA MET A 448 25.56 7.65 18.83
C MET A 448 25.76 8.93 18.02
N ALA A 449 26.88 9.64 18.23
CA ALA A 449 27.22 10.87 17.49
C ALA A 449 27.46 10.63 15.98
N VAL A 450 27.81 9.42 15.57
CA VAL A 450 27.94 9.05 14.16
C VAL A 450 26.58 8.76 13.54
N PHE A 451 25.71 8.02 14.21
CA PHE A 451 24.44 7.54 13.63
C PHE A 451 23.29 8.54 13.75
N ILE A 452 23.22 9.32 14.83
CA ILE A 452 22.14 10.30 15.05
C ILE A 452 22.11 11.38 13.94
N PRO A 453 23.22 12.01 13.52
CA PRO A 453 23.20 13.03 12.47
C PRO A 453 22.71 12.51 11.12
N VAL A 454 22.97 11.24 10.82
CA VAL A 454 22.53 10.58 9.57
C VAL A 454 20.98 10.51 9.52
N SER A 455 20.34 10.51 10.68
CA SER A 455 18.86 10.50 10.77
C SER A 455 18.20 11.83 10.43
N PHE A 456 18.97 12.92 10.29
CA PHE A 456 18.45 14.24 9.88
C PHE A 456 18.54 14.48 8.38
N ILE A 457 18.98 13.52 7.59
CA ILE A 457 18.97 13.61 6.13
C ILE A 457 17.51 13.64 5.68
N GLY A 458 17.16 14.62 4.85
CA GLY A 458 15.79 14.77 4.34
C GLY A 458 15.49 13.88 3.12
N GLY A 459 14.19 13.76 2.80
CA GLY A 459 13.72 13.07 1.61
C GLY A 459 13.66 11.53 1.77
N THR A 460 13.40 10.83 0.67
CA THR A 460 13.26 9.36 0.65
C THR A 460 14.50 8.63 1.18
N THR A 461 15.67 9.09 0.79
CA THR A 461 16.95 8.56 1.31
C THR A 461 17.06 8.75 2.81
N GLY A 462 16.57 9.88 3.34
CA GLY A 462 16.57 10.17 4.77
C GLY A 462 15.73 9.18 5.56
N THR A 463 14.56 8.78 5.06
CA THR A 463 13.71 7.78 5.74
C THR A 463 14.44 6.45 5.93
N PHE A 464 15.20 6.00 4.93
CA PHE A 464 16.06 4.81 5.05
C PHE A 464 17.10 4.97 6.18
N TYR A 465 17.82 6.06 6.14
CA TYR A 465 18.91 6.29 7.09
C TYR A 465 18.40 6.59 8.50
N THR A 466 17.23 7.21 8.64
CA THR A 466 16.62 7.46 9.94
C THR A 466 16.30 6.16 10.66
N GLN A 467 15.60 5.23 10.01
CA GLN A 467 15.27 3.96 10.65
C GLN A 467 16.53 3.12 10.96
N PHE A 468 17.44 3.02 9.99
CA PHE A 468 18.70 2.30 10.16
C PHE A 468 19.56 2.90 11.29
N GLY A 469 19.84 4.21 11.22
CA GLY A 469 20.73 4.90 12.13
C GLY A 469 20.20 4.97 13.56
N LEU A 470 18.90 5.28 13.74
CA LEU A 470 18.30 5.31 15.07
C LEU A 470 18.15 3.92 15.67
N THR A 471 17.94 2.88 14.88
CA THR A 471 17.96 1.49 15.38
C THR A 471 19.33 1.13 15.94
N MET A 472 20.40 1.46 15.21
CA MET A 472 21.77 1.23 15.68
C MET A 472 22.09 2.04 16.94
N ALA A 473 21.77 3.34 16.94
CA ALA A 473 22.00 4.20 18.10
C ALA A 473 21.25 3.72 19.34
N ALA A 474 19.99 3.28 19.18
CA ALA A 474 19.18 2.75 20.28
C ALA A 474 19.74 1.43 20.83
N ALA A 475 20.15 0.51 19.96
CA ALA A 475 20.72 -0.76 20.39
C ALA A 475 22.02 -0.57 21.19
N VAL A 476 22.90 0.34 20.75
CA VAL A 476 24.13 0.69 21.48
C VAL A 476 23.80 1.38 22.81
N ALA A 477 22.82 2.29 22.83
CA ALA A 477 22.38 2.95 24.07
C ALA A 477 21.82 1.95 25.10
N ILE A 478 21.04 0.97 24.64
CA ILE A 478 20.49 -0.09 25.52
C ILE A 478 21.58 -1.03 26.01
N SER A 479 22.58 -1.32 25.18
CA SER A 479 23.73 -2.13 25.59
C SER A 479 24.53 -1.48 26.73
N PHE A 480 24.61 -0.16 26.72
CA PHE A 480 25.31 0.60 27.77
C PHE A 480 24.57 0.60 29.12
N ILE A 481 23.25 0.43 29.15
CA ILE A 481 22.42 0.40 30.38
C ILE A 481 22.58 -0.94 31.10
#